data_93675a00f99df2be55ea818f4ef4f00a
#
_entry.id   93675a00f99df2be55ea818f4ef4f00a
#
_cell.length_a   1.000
_cell.length_b   1.000
_cell.length_c   1.000
_cell.angle_alpha   90.00
_cell.angle_beta   90.00
_cell.angle_gamma   90.00
#
_symmetry.space_group_name_H-M   'P 1'
#
loop_
_entity.id
_entity.type
_entity.pdbx_description
1 polymer ?
#
loop_
_entity_poly.entity_id
_entity_poly.type
_entity_poly.pdbx_seq_one_letter_code
_entity_poly.pdbx_strand_id
1 'polypeptide(L)'
;DVGEDRGLNYMVMELVEGITLKEYIERKGRLSHKETISIAIQMCSGIGAAHASGIIHRDIKPQNIIISKDGKVKVTDFGIAKAITSNTVSTNAMGSVHYTSPEQARGGFSDQRSDIYSIGITLFEMVTGQVPFDGETTVEVAMKHLQQEITPPSELVPDIPYSLEQIILKCTQKSSERRYESTGALIQDLKHSLVDPDGDFVVIPPIGGMTDTVIMTDKDLDDIRNGNADEEYDTDEYDTDEYDTDTMYGNDDNDEDYENYESGRGADEVNPHMHKIMKILTIVVVAIIVLILVFTVGKAAGVFKSFCLSLIHI
;
A
#
# COMPACT_ATOMS: atom_id res chain seq x y z
N ASP A 1 20.54 19.54 6.28
CA ASP A 1 21.11 19.47 7.62
C ASP A 1 20.00 19.52 8.67
N VAL A 2 20.23 18.95 9.85
CA VAL A 2 19.29 18.98 10.97
C VAL A 2 19.97 19.60 12.18
N GLY A 3 19.25 20.42 12.93
CA GLY A 3 19.79 21.05 14.11
C GLY A 3 18.73 21.40 15.15
N GLU A 4 19.18 21.83 16.31
CA GLU A 4 18.34 22.34 17.38
C GLU A 4 18.85 23.73 17.81
N ASP A 5 17.95 24.69 17.90
CA ASP A 5 18.23 26.01 18.48
C ASP A 5 17.12 26.36 19.46
N ARG A 6 17.50 26.66 20.71
CA ARG A 6 16.61 27.06 21.83
C ARG A 6 15.41 26.14 22.04
N GLY A 7 15.61 24.81 21.90
CA GLY A 7 14.56 23.80 22.04
C GLY A 7 13.65 23.63 20.81
N LEU A 8 13.98 24.28 19.69
CA LEU A 8 13.31 24.12 18.41
C LEU A 8 14.16 23.25 17.49
N ASN A 9 13.64 22.11 17.10
CA ASN A 9 14.25 21.27 16.06
C ASN A 9 13.96 21.88 14.68
N TYR A 10 15.00 22.02 13.85
CA TYR A 10 14.87 22.53 12.50
C TYR A 10 15.61 21.66 11.49
N MET A 11 15.16 21.74 10.25
CA MET A 11 15.77 21.07 9.11
C MET A 11 16.11 22.12 8.05
N VAL A 12 17.36 22.10 7.58
CA VAL A 12 17.81 22.93 6.45
C VAL A 12 17.77 22.08 5.21
N MET A 13 16.96 22.48 4.24
CA MET A 13 16.78 21.77 2.97
C MET A 13 17.22 22.65 1.80
N GLU A 14 17.50 22.02 0.66
CA GLU A 14 17.70 22.72 -0.60
C GLU A 14 16.45 23.53 -0.97
N LEU A 15 16.61 24.78 -1.33
CA LEU A 15 15.53 25.58 -1.91
C LEU A 15 15.40 25.22 -3.40
N VAL A 16 14.29 24.62 -3.77
CA VAL A 16 13.96 24.33 -5.16
C VAL A 16 13.03 25.41 -5.70
N GLU A 17 13.55 26.25 -6.60
CA GLU A 17 12.72 27.22 -7.30
C GLU A 17 11.92 26.54 -8.42
N GLY A 18 10.58 26.50 -8.28
CA GLY A 18 9.70 25.81 -9.21
C GLY A 18 8.24 25.90 -8.79
N ILE A 19 7.43 25.02 -9.35
CA ILE A 19 6.03 24.83 -8.97
C ILE A 19 5.79 23.35 -8.65
N THR A 20 4.79 23.07 -7.84
CA THR A 20 4.40 21.70 -7.58
C THR A 20 3.78 21.07 -8.83
N LEU A 21 3.89 19.74 -8.94
CA LEU A 21 3.20 18.98 -10.00
C LEU A 21 1.68 19.18 -9.90
N LYS A 22 1.15 19.35 -8.68
CA LYS A 22 -0.27 19.67 -8.47
C LYS A 22 -0.67 20.97 -9.15
N GLU A 23 0.06 22.06 -8.89
CA GLU A 23 -0.17 23.34 -9.57
C GLU A 23 0.00 23.24 -11.09
N TYR A 24 0.94 22.43 -11.55
CA TYR A 24 1.17 22.23 -12.98
C TYR A 24 -0.01 21.52 -13.66
N ILE A 25 -0.56 20.46 -13.03
CA ILE A 25 -1.76 19.77 -13.50
C ILE A 25 -2.96 20.73 -13.51
N GLU A 26 -3.20 21.47 -12.42
CA GLU A 26 -4.31 22.42 -12.31
C GLU A 26 -4.27 23.52 -13.37
N ARG A 27 -3.09 24.04 -13.68
CA ARG A 27 -2.92 25.07 -14.73
C ARG A 27 -3.16 24.56 -16.13
N LYS A 28 -2.85 23.29 -16.40
CA LYS A 28 -3.00 22.67 -17.72
C LYS A 28 -4.32 21.92 -17.93
N GLY A 29 -5.01 21.58 -16.83
CA GLY A 29 -6.14 20.67 -16.79
C GLY A 29 -5.70 19.21 -16.85
N ARG A 30 -4.88 18.80 -17.81
CA ARG A 30 -4.24 17.48 -17.92
C ARG A 30 -2.91 17.62 -18.66
N LEU A 31 -2.04 16.63 -18.49
CA LEU A 31 -0.75 16.59 -19.18
C LEU A 31 -0.81 15.70 -20.42
N SER A 32 0.02 16.00 -21.41
CA SER A 32 0.22 15.12 -22.56
C SER A 32 0.94 13.83 -22.12
N HIS A 33 0.77 12.75 -22.88
CA HIS A 33 1.39 11.45 -22.60
C HIS A 33 2.91 11.55 -22.46
N LYS A 34 3.56 12.31 -23.37
CA LYS A 34 5.01 12.50 -23.34
C LYS A 34 5.48 13.27 -22.11
N GLU A 35 4.75 14.31 -21.69
CA GLU A 35 5.07 15.05 -20.47
C GLU A 35 4.89 14.16 -19.23
N THR A 36 3.78 13.43 -19.18
CA THR A 36 3.51 12.48 -18.09
C THR A 36 4.64 11.47 -17.95
N ILE A 37 5.05 10.81 -19.02
CA ILE A 37 6.12 9.83 -19.01
C ILE A 37 7.47 10.46 -18.62
N SER A 38 7.78 11.65 -19.15
CA SER A 38 9.04 12.35 -18.83
C SER A 38 9.14 12.71 -17.34
N ILE A 39 8.05 13.23 -16.76
CA ILE A 39 7.99 13.56 -15.33
C ILE A 39 8.06 12.27 -14.50
N ALA A 40 7.32 11.22 -14.89
CA ALA A 40 7.28 9.94 -14.21
C ALA A 40 8.66 9.27 -14.13
N ILE A 41 9.41 9.25 -15.23
CA ILE A 41 10.76 8.67 -15.26
C ILE A 41 11.69 9.38 -14.27
N GLN A 42 11.66 10.71 -14.22
CA GLN A 42 12.48 11.48 -13.29
C GLN A 42 12.04 11.26 -11.83
N MET A 43 10.73 11.28 -11.56
CA MET A 43 10.15 10.99 -10.25
C MET A 43 10.55 9.59 -9.78
N CYS A 44 10.36 8.56 -10.61
CA CYS A 44 10.73 7.19 -10.30
C CYS A 44 12.24 7.02 -10.07
N SER A 45 13.08 7.78 -10.79
CA SER A 45 14.53 7.75 -10.58
C SER A 45 14.92 8.28 -9.19
N GLY A 46 14.29 9.38 -8.75
CA GLY A 46 14.51 9.94 -7.41
C GLY A 46 14.02 9.00 -6.30
N ILE A 47 12.82 8.43 -6.46
CA ILE A 47 12.24 7.48 -5.51
C ILE A 47 13.08 6.19 -5.46
N GLY A 48 13.55 5.70 -6.61
CA GLY A 48 14.41 4.51 -6.68
C GLY A 48 15.75 4.69 -5.95
N ALA A 49 16.33 5.89 -5.98
CA ALA A 49 17.53 6.20 -5.20
C ALA A 49 17.27 6.14 -3.68
N ALA A 50 16.10 6.59 -3.22
CA ALA A 50 15.68 6.44 -1.83
C ALA A 50 15.43 4.98 -1.45
N HIS A 51 14.75 4.21 -2.31
CA HIS A 51 14.51 2.78 -2.11
C HIS A 51 15.81 1.98 -1.98
N ALA A 52 16.81 2.30 -2.81
CA ALA A 52 18.15 1.70 -2.72
C ALA A 52 18.86 1.98 -1.39
N SER A 53 18.46 3.04 -0.69
CA SER A 53 18.94 3.40 0.66
C SER A 53 18.00 2.89 1.78
N GLY A 54 17.03 2.03 1.46
CA GLY A 54 16.07 1.49 2.43
C GLY A 54 15.00 2.49 2.88
N ILE A 55 14.85 3.62 2.18
CA ILE A 55 13.89 4.68 2.53
C ILE A 55 12.65 4.56 1.66
N ILE A 56 11.49 4.33 2.27
CA ILE A 56 10.18 4.33 1.62
C ILE A 56 9.54 5.71 1.83
N HIS A 57 9.00 6.30 0.76
CA HIS A 57 8.46 7.67 0.80
C HIS A 57 7.12 7.76 1.56
N ARG A 58 6.18 6.85 1.29
CA ARG A 58 4.86 6.69 1.95
C ARG A 58 3.86 7.83 1.76
N ASP A 59 4.22 8.91 1.09
CA ASP A 59 3.34 10.06 0.85
C ASP A 59 3.58 10.67 -0.55
N ILE A 60 3.71 9.81 -1.56
CA ILE A 60 3.85 10.26 -2.95
C ILE A 60 2.52 10.83 -3.42
N LYS A 61 2.57 12.08 -3.88
CA LYS A 61 1.44 12.83 -4.42
C LYS A 61 1.96 14.05 -5.19
N PRO A 62 1.18 14.65 -6.09
CA PRO A 62 1.62 15.79 -6.89
C PRO A 62 2.08 17.00 -6.09
N GLN A 63 1.59 17.19 -4.85
CA GLN A 63 2.03 18.27 -3.97
C GLN A 63 3.49 18.13 -3.50
N ASN A 64 3.98 16.88 -3.42
CA ASN A 64 5.33 16.56 -2.95
C ASN A 64 6.32 16.37 -4.12
N ILE A 65 5.92 16.74 -5.34
CA ILE A 65 6.74 16.70 -6.54
C ILE A 65 6.90 18.13 -7.05
N ILE A 66 8.13 18.61 -7.15
CA ILE A 66 8.43 19.97 -7.63
C ILE A 66 9.04 19.87 -9.03
N ILE A 67 8.51 20.65 -9.96
CA ILE A 67 9.08 20.87 -11.28
C ILE A 67 9.82 22.20 -11.21
N SER A 68 11.16 22.14 -11.26
CA SER A 68 12.01 23.30 -11.21
C SER A 68 11.96 24.12 -12.50
N LYS A 69 12.44 25.36 -12.46
CA LYS A 69 12.46 26.28 -13.62
C LYS A 69 13.26 25.74 -14.81
N ASP A 70 14.25 24.88 -14.57
CA ASP A 70 15.05 24.19 -15.58
C ASP A 70 14.46 22.85 -16.04
N GLY A 71 13.23 22.54 -15.63
CA GLY A 71 12.49 21.35 -16.04
C GLY A 71 12.90 20.06 -15.34
N LYS A 72 13.69 20.14 -14.25
CA LYS A 72 14.01 18.96 -13.43
C LYS A 72 12.92 18.67 -12.41
N VAL A 73 12.66 17.40 -12.21
CA VAL A 73 11.68 16.92 -11.21
C VAL A 73 12.42 16.54 -9.94
N LYS A 74 11.95 17.06 -8.82
CA LYS A 74 12.44 16.74 -7.48
C LYS A 74 11.32 16.23 -6.60
N VAL A 75 11.59 15.14 -5.87
CA VAL A 75 10.70 14.57 -4.88
C VAL A 75 11.05 15.15 -3.52
N THR A 76 10.04 15.62 -2.78
CA THR A 76 10.21 16.27 -1.48
C THR A 76 9.31 15.62 -0.43
N ASP A 77 9.50 15.97 0.84
CA ASP A 77 8.62 15.60 1.95
C ASP A 77 8.45 14.09 2.12
N PHE A 78 9.58 13.37 2.16
CA PHE A 78 9.59 11.95 2.54
C PHE A 78 8.83 11.76 3.85
N GLY A 79 7.84 10.87 3.85
CA GLY A 79 6.81 10.71 4.90
C GLY A 79 7.33 10.26 6.27
N ILE A 80 8.41 10.86 6.75
CA ILE A 80 9.04 10.59 8.05
C ILE A 80 8.04 10.75 9.20
N ALA A 81 7.11 11.70 9.09
CA ALA A 81 6.07 11.94 10.10
C ALA A 81 5.03 10.80 10.20
N LYS A 82 4.76 10.07 9.10
CA LYS A 82 3.82 8.94 9.12
C LYS A 82 4.39 7.68 9.78
N ALA A 83 5.71 7.57 9.89
CA ALA A 83 6.35 6.46 10.58
C ALA A 83 6.21 6.54 12.12
N ILE A 84 5.99 7.73 12.67
CA ILE A 84 5.97 8.00 14.12
C ILE A 84 4.55 8.00 14.69
N THR A 85 3.52 8.24 13.87
CA THR A 85 2.12 8.38 14.32
C THR A 85 1.22 7.29 13.75
N SER A 86 1.46 6.05 14.13
CA SER A 86 0.61 4.91 13.73
C SER A 86 -0.82 4.95 14.30
N ASN A 87 -1.20 5.97 15.09
CA ASN A 87 -2.49 6.01 15.80
C ASN A 87 -3.29 7.31 15.71
N THR A 88 -2.91 8.29 14.88
CA THR A 88 -3.71 9.52 14.79
C THR A 88 -4.01 9.85 13.34
N VAL A 89 -5.30 9.70 12.97
CA VAL A 89 -5.86 10.29 11.74
C VAL A 89 -5.82 11.81 11.95
N SER A 90 -4.73 12.43 11.54
CA SER A 90 -4.56 13.90 11.56
C SER A 90 -5.56 14.53 10.60
N THR A 91 -6.22 15.58 11.03
CA THR A 91 -7.17 16.37 10.22
C THR A 91 -6.56 16.99 8.94
N ASN A 92 -5.23 16.98 8.79
CA ASN A 92 -4.54 17.38 7.56
C ASN A 92 -4.44 16.23 6.51
N ALA A 93 -5.05 15.08 6.78
CA ALA A 93 -4.96 13.88 5.93
C ALA A 93 -5.86 13.92 4.68
N MET A 94 -6.73 14.95 4.52
CA MET A 94 -7.74 14.94 3.45
C MET A 94 -7.12 14.90 2.05
N GLY A 95 -6.02 15.59 1.82
CA GLY A 95 -5.32 15.55 0.51
C GLY A 95 -4.47 14.30 0.28
N SER A 96 -3.96 13.65 1.34
CA SER A 96 -3.08 12.48 1.23
C SER A 96 -3.83 11.17 1.02
N VAL A 97 -5.10 11.07 1.44
CA VAL A 97 -5.88 9.84 1.34
C VAL A 97 -6.12 9.41 -0.11
N HIS A 98 -6.20 10.36 -1.04
CA HIS A 98 -6.44 10.10 -2.47
C HIS A 98 -5.31 9.30 -3.16
N TYR A 99 -4.12 9.22 -2.54
CA TYR A 99 -2.94 8.54 -3.09
C TYR A 99 -2.50 7.36 -2.22
N THR A 100 -3.24 7.07 -1.15
CA THR A 100 -2.90 6.03 -0.18
C THR A 100 -3.04 4.64 -0.79
N SER A 101 -2.02 3.79 -0.61
CA SER A 101 -2.11 2.40 -1.08
C SER A 101 -3.08 1.56 -0.22
N PRO A 102 -3.64 0.46 -0.78
CA PRO A 102 -4.55 -0.42 -0.03
C PRO A 102 -3.96 -0.93 1.29
N GLU A 103 -2.68 -1.31 1.32
CA GLU A 103 -2.00 -1.76 2.52
C GLU A 103 -1.84 -0.65 3.55
N GLN A 104 -1.55 0.59 3.13
CA GLN A 104 -1.51 1.75 4.02
C GLN A 104 -2.89 2.07 4.59
N ALA A 105 -3.94 1.99 3.78
CA ALA A 105 -5.32 2.21 4.23
C ALA A 105 -5.77 1.19 5.29
N ARG A 106 -5.22 -0.05 5.25
CA ARG A 106 -5.42 -1.08 6.28
C ARG A 106 -4.56 -0.89 7.52
N GLY A 107 -3.65 0.10 7.54
CA GLY A 107 -2.66 0.24 8.61
C GLY A 107 -1.57 -0.84 8.58
N GLY A 108 -1.38 -1.48 7.44
CA GLY A 108 -0.39 -2.53 7.22
C GLY A 108 1.02 -2.00 6.93
N PHE A 109 1.93 -2.94 6.73
CA PHE A 109 3.31 -2.63 6.38
C PHE A 109 3.39 -2.03 4.97
N SER A 110 4.18 -0.96 4.84
CA SER A 110 4.43 -0.27 3.56
C SER A 110 5.85 -0.54 3.10
N ASP A 111 5.99 -1.03 1.88
CA ASP A 111 7.24 -1.24 1.18
C ASP A 111 7.33 -0.34 -0.09
N GLN A 112 8.33 -0.59 -0.94
CA GLN A 112 8.49 0.13 -2.20
C GLN A 112 7.29 0.00 -3.16
N ARG A 113 6.50 -1.08 -3.06
CA ARG A 113 5.31 -1.31 -3.88
C ARG A 113 4.13 -0.44 -3.44
N SER A 114 4.14 0.05 -2.19
CA SER A 114 3.18 1.07 -1.73
C SER A 114 3.42 2.41 -2.44
N ASP A 115 4.69 2.80 -2.59
CA ASP A 115 5.06 4.00 -3.35
C ASP A 115 4.71 3.86 -4.84
N ILE A 116 4.90 2.67 -5.43
CA ILE A 116 4.51 2.38 -6.81
C ILE A 116 2.99 2.55 -7.03
N TYR A 117 2.17 2.15 -6.06
CA TYR A 117 0.73 2.40 -6.12
C TYR A 117 0.42 3.91 -6.16
N SER A 118 1.02 4.68 -5.27
CA SER A 118 0.85 6.13 -5.21
C SER A 118 1.37 6.84 -6.47
N ILE A 119 2.45 6.32 -7.08
CA ILE A 119 2.92 6.75 -8.41
C ILE A 119 1.84 6.50 -9.46
N GLY A 120 1.22 5.32 -9.47
CA GLY A 120 0.13 4.98 -10.39
C GLY A 120 -1.07 5.93 -10.29
N ILE A 121 -1.49 6.28 -9.08
CA ILE A 121 -2.54 7.27 -8.85
C ILE A 121 -2.12 8.66 -9.34
N THR A 122 -0.85 9.04 -9.12
CA THR A 122 -0.30 10.30 -9.62
C THR A 122 -0.27 10.33 -11.16
N LEU A 123 0.11 9.23 -11.82
CA LEU A 123 0.06 9.09 -13.28
C LEU A 123 -1.37 9.23 -13.81
N PHE A 124 -2.33 8.57 -13.15
CA PHE A 124 -3.75 8.70 -13.49
C PHE A 124 -4.19 10.17 -13.47
N GLU A 125 -3.88 10.90 -12.39
CA GLU A 125 -4.25 12.31 -12.28
C GLU A 125 -3.53 13.17 -13.33
N MET A 126 -2.27 12.89 -13.67
CA MET A 126 -1.55 13.62 -14.69
C MET A 126 -2.23 13.51 -16.07
N VAL A 127 -2.70 12.33 -16.46
CA VAL A 127 -3.31 12.11 -17.77
C VAL A 127 -4.79 12.48 -17.84
N THR A 128 -5.53 12.41 -16.70
CA THR A 128 -6.98 12.68 -16.67
C THR A 128 -7.34 14.05 -16.11
N GLY A 129 -6.45 14.66 -15.31
CA GLY A 129 -6.69 15.90 -14.57
C GLY A 129 -7.47 15.72 -13.27
N GLN A 130 -7.81 14.48 -12.88
CA GLN A 130 -8.58 14.17 -11.67
C GLN A 130 -8.07 12.90 -10.99
N VAL A 131 -8.34 12.76 -9.70
CA VAL A 131 -8.03 11.54 -8.95
C VAL A 131 -9.04 10.44 -9.28
N PRO A 132 -8.65 9.14 -9.25
CA PRO A 132 -9.57 8.05 -9.57
C PRO A 132 -10.66 7.83 -8.51
N PHE A 133 -10.37 8.19 -7.26
CA PHE A 133 -11.30 8.04 -6.15
C PHE A 133 -11.46 9.36 -5.41
N ASP A 134 -12.71 9.80 -5.28
CA ASP A 134 -13.12 10.97 -4.51
C ASP A 134 -14.29 10.59 -3.60
N GLY A 135 -14.58 11.37 -2.56
CA GLY A 135 -15.63 11.11 -1.60
C GLY A 135 -15.79 12.23 -0.58
N GLU A 136 -16.92 12.22 0.12
CA GLU A 136 -17.23 13.22 1.14
C GLU A 136 -16.34 13.09 2.40
N THR A 137 -15.79 11.89 2.64
CA THR A 137 -14.97 11.60 3.80
C THR A 137 -13.68 10.88 3.43
N THR A 138 -12.62 11.06 4.23
CA THR A 138 -11.36 10.33 4.09
C THR A 138 -11.55 8.80 4.21
N VAL A 139 -12.52 8.37 5.02
CA VAL A 139 -12.85 6.95 5.19
C VAL A 139 -13.45 6.38 3.91
N GLU A 140 -14.36 7.11 3.27
CA GLU A 140 -14.96 6.69 1.99
C GLU A 140 -13.88 6.53 0.91
N VAL A 141 -13.00 7.51 0.76
CA VAL A 141 -11.90 7.45 -0.22
C VAL A 141 -10.96 6.27 0.09
N ALA A 142 -10.61 6.07 1.38
CA ALA A 142 -9.78 4.93 1.79
C ALA A 142 -10.46 3.59 1.45
N MET A 143 -11.77 3.45 1.66
CA MET A 143 -12.53 2.24 1.32
C MET A 143 -12.55 1.99 -0.19
N LYS A 144 -12.63 3.04 -1.03
CA LYS A 144 -12.52 2.90 -2.48
C LYS A 144 -11.13 2.36 -2.89
N HIS A 145 -10.05 2.86 -2.28
CA HIS A 145 -8.71 2.31 -2.50
C HIS A 145 -8.61 0.83 -2.12
N LEU A 146 -9.35 0.38 -1.10
CA LEU A 146 -9.35 -1.01 -0.66
C LEU A 146 -10.12 -1.96 -1.57
N GLN A 147 -11.26 -1.51 -2.12
CA GLN A 147 -12.28 -2.39 -2.67
C GLN A 147 -12.60 -2.13 -4.15
N GLN A 148 -12.47 -0.88 -4.60
CA GLN A 148 -12.92 -0.48 -5.93
C GLN A 148 -11.74 -0.45 -6.91
N GLU A 149 -11.86 -1.13 -8.06
CA GLU A 149 -10.90 -0.98 -9.16
C GLU A 149 -10.99 0.43 -9.73
N ILE A 150 -9.87 0.94 -10.24
CA ILE A 150 -9.90 2.25 -10.91
C ILE A 150 -10.61 2.14 -12.25
N THR A 151 -11.34 3.19 -12.60
CA THR A 151 -11.86 3.34 -13.97
C THR A 151 -10.67 3.42 -14.94
N PRO A 152 -10.65 2.63 -16.02
CA PRO A 152 -9.59 2.75 -17.02
C PRO A 152 -9.46 4.19 -17.51
N PRO A 153 -8.25 4.77 -17.55
CA PRO A 153 -8.03 6.13 -18.02
C PRO A 153 -8.63 6.42 -19.41
N SER A 154 -8.72 5.44 -20.30
CA SER A 154 -9.30 5.56 -21.63
C SER A 154 -10.78 5.90 -21.64
N GLU A 155 -11.53 5.58 -20.59
CA GLU A 155 -12.93 6.00 -20.46
C GLU A 155 -13.07 7.52 -20.28
N LEU A 156 -12.05 8.18 -19.70
CA LEU A 156 -12.01 9.63 -19.49
C LEU A 156 -11.24 10.35 -20.60
N VAL A 157 -10.23 9.70 -21.15
CA VAL A 157 -9.28 10.23 -22.13
C VAL A 157 -9.09 9.20 -23.23
N PRO A 158 -10.02 9.16 -24.23
CA PRO A 158 -10.01 8.11 -25.26
C PRO A 158 -8.75 8.04 -26.13
N ASP A 159 -7.94 9.09 -26.15
CA ASP A 159 -6.69 9.20 -26.89
C ASP A 159 -5.44 8.78 -26.09
N ILE A 160 -5.62 8.23 -24.89
CA ILE A 160 -4.47 7.71 -24.11
C ILE A 160 -3.84 6.50 -24.80
N PRO A 161 -2.51 6.42 -24.92
CA PRO A 161 -1.81 5.23 -25.42
C PRO A 161 -2.14 3.99 -24.58
N TYR A 162 -2.40 2.87 -25.24
CA TYR A 162 -2.74 1.61 -24.58
C TYR A 162 -1.68 1.18 -23.56
N SER A 163 -0.41 1.26 -23.94
CA SER A 163 0.71 0.90 -23.05
C SER A 163 0.75 1.76 -21.78
N LEU A 164 0.48 3.08 -21.87
CA LEU A 164 0.46 3.97 -20.71
C LEU A 164 -0.73 3.66 -19.78
N GLU A 165 -1.89 3.34 -20.35
CA GLU A 165 -3.03 2.88 -19.57
C GLU A 165 -2.68 1.59 -18.81
N GLN A 166 -2.09 0.59 -19.49
CA GLN A 166 -1.72 -0.67 -18.85
C GLN A 166 -0.66 -0.48 -17.75
N ILE A 167 0.29 0.46 -17.92
CA ILE A 167 1.24 0.83 -16.87
C ILE A 167 0.51 1.38 -15.64
N ILE A 168 -0.45 2.29 -15.82
CA ILE A 168 -1.24 2.86 -14.73
C ILE A 168 -2.04 1.75 -14.01
N LEU A 169 -2.72 0.89 -14.77
CA LEU A 169 -3.50 -0.23 -14.24
C LEU A 169 -2.62 -1.22 -13.46
N LYS A 170 -1.40 -1.50 -13.93
CA LYS A 170 -0.45 -2.36 -13.23
C LYS A 170 0.04 -1.73 -11.93
N CYS A 171 0.40 -0.45 -11.92
CA CYS A 171 0.79 0.26 -10.70
C CYS A 171 -0.31 0.22 -9.64
N THR A 172 -1.58 0.33 -10.04
CA THR A 172 -2.73 0.50 -9.15
C THR A 172 -3.43 -0.81 -8.77
N GLN A 173 -2.82 -1.97 -9.05
CA GLN A 173 -3.33 -3.26 -8.60
C GLN A 173 -3.47 -3.32 -7.08
N LYS A 174 -4.57 -3.93 -6.59
CA LYS A 174 -4.86 -4.03 -5.14
C LYS A 174 -3.84 -4.90 -4.41
N SER A 175 -3.49 -6.06 -4.99
CA SER A 175 -2.38 -6.88 -4.51
C SER A 175 -1.04 -6.25 -4.89
N SER A 176 -0.17 -6.03 -3.91
CA SER A 176 1.17 -5.47 -4.13
C SER A 176 2.03 -6.38 -5.03
N GLU A 177 1.80 -7.69 -5.00
CA GLU A 177 2.53 -8.67 -5.82
C GLU A 177 2.23 -8.56 -7.31
N ARG A 178 1.10 -7.96 -7.67
CA ARG A 178 0.69 -7.75 -9.07
C ARG A 178 1.19 -6.44 -9.66
N ARG A 179 1.83 -5.59 -8.83
CA ARG A 179 2.45 -4.32 -9.26
C ARG A 179 3.86 -4.56 -9.80
N TYR A 180 4.52 -3.50 -10.19
CA TYR A 180 5.96 -3.53 -10.45
C TYR A 180 6.72 -3.87 -9.16
N GLU A 181 7.78 -4.66 -9.28
CA GLU A 181 8.65 -5.00 -8.15
C GLU A 181 9.53 -3.83 -7.71
N SER A 182 9.87 -2.92 -8.65
CA SER A 182 10.71 -1.76 -8.41
C SER A 182 10.37 -0.60 -9.33
N THR A 183 10.79 0.61 -8.95
CA THR A 183 10.71 1.79 -9.83
C THR A 183 11.58 1.64 -11.07
N GLY A 184 12.64 0.83 -11.02
CA GLY A 184 13.46 0.51 -12.18
C GLY A 184 12.70 -0.25 -13.25
N ALA A 185 11.92 -1.26 -12.86
CA ALA A 185 11.05 -2.00 -13.78
C ALA A 185 9.96 -1.09 -14.38
N LEU A 186 9.36 -0.22 -13.56
CA LEU A 186 8.40 0.77 -14.03
C LEU A 186 9.02 1.75 -15.06
N ILE A 187 10.24 2.23 -14.83
CA ILE A 187 10.96 3.11 -15.78
C ILE A 187 11.19 2.42 -17.12
N GLN A 188 11.47 1.12 -17.14
CA GLN A 188 11.67 0.39 -18.39
C GLN A 188 10.38 0.38 -19.23
N ASP A 189 9.23 0.07 -18.64
CA ASP A 189 7.95 0.08 -19.34
C ASP A 189 7.55 1.50 -19.77
N LEU A 190 7.78 2.52 -18.94
CA LEU A 190 7.56 3.93 -19.31
C LEU A 190 8.42 4.35 -20.53
N LYS A 191 9.67 3.95 -20.59
CA LYS A 191 10.54 4.21 -21.75
C LYS A 191 10.08 3.46 -22.99
N HIS A 192 9.63 2.20 -22.81
CA HIS A 192 9.11 1.40 -23.91
C HIS A 192 7.84 2.02 -24.49
N SER A 193 6.94 2.52 -23.62
CA SER A 193 5.70 3.23 -24.03
C SER A 193 5.95 4.48 -24.89
N LEU A 194 7.11 5.13 -24.77
CA LEU A 194 7.50 6.23 -25.67
C LEU A 194 7.83 5.75 -27.09
N VAL A 195 8.29 4.51 -27.24
CA VAL A 195 8.71 3.91 -28.52
C VAL A 195 7.55 3.16 -29.16
N ASP A 196 6.78 2.43 -28.36
CA ASP A 196 5.63 1.63 -28.75
C ASP A 196 4.39 1.98 -27.90
N PRO A 197 3.69 3.08 -28.22
CA PRO A 197 2.58 3.56 -27.42
C PRO A 197 1.40 2.59 -27.37
N ASP A 198 1.15 1.86 -28.44
CA ASP A 198 0.01 0.94 -28.56
C ASP A 198 0.42 -0.53 -28.31
N GLY A 199 1.66 -0.77 -27.90
CA GLY A 199 2.19 -2.10 -27.63
C GLY A 199 1.58 -2.77 -26.40
N ASP A 200 1.35 -4.08 -26.49
CA ASP A 200 0.85 -4.95 -25.40
C ASP A 200 2.00 -5.71 -24.75
N PHE A 201 2.91 -4.97 -24.11
CA PHE A 201 4.09 -5.53 -23.43
C PHE A 201 3.99 -5.51 -21.90
N VAL A 202 2.97 -4.84 -21.34
CA VAL A 202 2.81 -4.69 -19.90
C VAL A 202 2.11 -5.93 -19.32
N VAL A 203 2.85 -6.79 -18.66
CA VAL A 203 2.31 -8.01 -18.06
C VAL A 203 1.85 -7.73 -16.63
N ILE A 204 0.57 -7.94 -16.34
CA ILE A 204 0.01 -7.93 -14.98
C ILE A 204 -0.11 -9.39 -14.51
N PRO A 205 0.59 -9.80 -13.42
CA PRO A 205 0.50 -11.17 -12.93
C PRO A 205 -0.95 -11.58 -12.57
N PRO A 206 -1.36 -12.83 -12.77
CA PRO A 206 -2.70 -13.30 -12.42
C PRO A 206 -2.96 -13.21 -10.90
N ILE A 207 -4.24 -13.23 -10.49
CA ILE A 207 -4.63 -13.24 -9.07
C ILE A 207 -4.42 -14.66 -8.52
N GLY A 208 -3.63 -14.75 -7.43
CA GLY A 208 -3.36 -16.00 -6.74
C GLY A 208 -2.37 -16.88 -7.50
N GLY A 209 -1.36 -17.37 -6.82
CA GLY A 209 -0.45 -18.36 -7.38
C GLY A 209 -1.20 -19.65 -7.76
N MET A 210 -1.80 -19.65 -8.91
CA MET A 210 -1.72 -20.84 -9.75
C MET A 210 -0.28 -20.80 -10.28
N THR A 211 0.66 -21.20 -9.43
CA THR A 211 1.86 -21.85 -9.91
C THR A 211 1.38 -22.77 -11.04
N ASP A 212 1.97 -22.63 -12.18
CA ASP A 212 1.76 -23.39 -13.39
C ASP A 212 1.03 -24.69 -13.09
N THR A 213 -0.23 -24.76 -13.54
CA THR A 213 -0.85 -26.06 -13.72
C THR A 213 0.05 -26.69 -14.77
N VAL A 214 1.03 -27.46 -14.33
CA VAL A 214 1.78 -28.35 -15.21
C VAL A 214 0.67 -29.16 -15.86
N ILE A 215 0.39 -28.85 -17.12
CA ILE A 215 -0.51 -29.68 -17.93
C ILE A 215 0.25 -30.99 -18.03
N MET A 216 -0.09 -31.92 -17.14
CA MET A 216 0.44 -33.29 -17.19
C MET A 216 0.14 -33.81 -18.58
N THR A 217 1.19 -34.16 -19.30
CA THR A 217 1.04 -34.80 -20.59
C THR A 217 0.51 -36.23 -20.37
N ASP A 218 -0.12 -36.82 -21.38
CA ASP A 218 -0.58 -38.22 -21.30
C ASP A 218 0.57 -39.17 -20.89
N LYS A 219 1.81 -38.81 -21.18
CA LYS A 219 3.02 -39.52 -20.77
C LYS A 219 3.26 -39.42 -19.25
N ASP A 220 3.09 -38.25 -18.66
CA ASP A 220 3.26 -38.05 -17.19
C ASP A 220 2.20 -38.81 -16.40
N LEU A 221 0.98 -38.91 -16.97
CA LEU A 221 -0.11 -39.72 -16.42
C LEU A 221 0.16 -41.23 -16.52
N ASP A 222 0.77 -41.68 -17.61
CA ASP A 222 1.17 -43.08 -17.80
C ASP A 222 2.36 -43.46 -16.89
N ASP A 223 3.32 -42.58 -16.68
CA ASP A 223 4.45 -42.81 -15.77
C ASP A 223 4.00 -42.91 -14.31
N ILE A 224 3.05 -42.08 -13.87
CA ILE A 224 2.44 -42.15 -12.52
C ILE A 224 1.61 -43.46 -12.39
N ARG A 225 0.88 -43.83 -13.43
CA ARG A 225 0.02 -45.02 -13.42
C ARG A 225 0.81 -46.34 -13.40
N ASN A 226 1.99 -46.34 -14.02
CA ASN A 226 2.86 -47.49 -14.13
C ASN A 226 3.91 -47.57 -13.00
N GLY A 227 3.93 -46.64 -12.04
CA GLY A 227 4.81 -46.68 -10.87
C GLY A 227 6.30 -46.46 -11.20
N ASN A 228 6.64 -45.86 -12.34
CA ASN A 228 8.00 -45.55 -12.76
C ASN A 228 8.38 -44.13 -12.44
N ALA A 229 8.13 -43.68 -11.22
CA ALA A 229 8.70 -42.44 -10.69
C ALA A 229 10.07 -42.78 -10.11
N ASP A 230 11.09 -42.83 -10.95
CA ASP A 230 12.47 -42.91 -10.52
C ASP A 230 12.83 -41.56 -9.87
N GLU A 231 13.21 -41.64 -8.58
CA GLU A 231 13.73 -40.54 -7.79
C GLU A 231 15.12 -40.15 -8.34
N GLU A 232 15.16 -39.15 -9.21
CA GLU A 232 16.40 -38.46 -9.54
C GLU A 232 16.33 -37.03 -8.95
N TYR A 233 16.61 -36.91 -7.66
CA TYR A 233 16.94 -35.64 -7.05
C TYR A 233 18.46 -35.45 -7.13
N ASP A 234 18.91 -34.69 -8.11
CA ASP A 234 20.25 -34.12 -8.10
C ASP A 234 20.38 -33.17 -6.89
N THR A 235 21.06 -33.63 -5.89
CA THR A 235 21.52 -32.79 -4.80
C THR A 235 22.84 -32.16 -5.23
N ASP A 236 22.77 -30.95 -5.78
CA ASP A 236 23.96 -30.12 -5.92
C ASP A 236 24.55 -29.83 -4.55
N GLU A 237 25.72 -30.38 -4.37
CA GLU A 237 26.63 -30.28 -3.25
C GLU A 237 27.03 -28.81 -3.05
N TYR A 238 26.54 -28.15 -1.98
CA TYR A 238 27.11 -26.90 -1.51
C TYR A 238 28.20 -27.19 -0.51
N ASP A 239 29.46 -26.98 -0.94
CA ASP A 239 30.64 -26.90 -0.11
C ASP A 239 30.44 -25.87 1.00
N THR A 240 30.39 -26.34 2.25
CA THR A 240 30.50 -25.48 3.42
C THR A 240 31.94 -25.48 3.90
N ASP A 241 32.65 -24.41 3.59
CA ASP A 241 33.95 -24.12 4.17
C ASP A 241 33.87 -23.98 5.69
N GLU A 242 34.67 -24.78 6.33
CA GLU A 242 35.00 -24.89 7.73
C GLU A 242 35.52 -23.54 8.29
N TYR A 243 34.85 -22.97 9.30
CA TYR A 243 35.49 -22.02 10.21
C TYR A 243 35.53 -22.58 11.64
N ASP A 244 36.73 -23.05 12.01
CA ASP A 244 37.17 -23.30 13.39
C ASP A 244 37.08 -22.01 14.21
N THR A 245 36.42 -22.06 15.37
CA THR A 245 36.78 -21.26 16.53
C THR A 245 36.51 -22.04 17.82
N ASP A 246 37.60 -22.62 18.33
CA ASP A 246 37.77 -22.95 19.76
C ASP A 246 37.58 -21.68 20.59
N THR A 247 36.80 -21.76 21.67
CA THR A 247 37.23 -21.57 23.06
C THR A 247 36.05 -21.32 24.03
N MET A 248 35.97 -22.23 24.98
CA MET A 248 35.96 -22.08 26.45
C MET A 248 34.69 -21.62 27.20
N TYR A 249 34.32 -22.60 28.09
CA TYR A 249 33.80 -22.54 29.46
C TYR A 249 32.33 -22.16 29.73
N GLY A 250 31.71 -23.13 30.44
CA GLY A 250 30.91 -22.94 31.63
C GLY A 250 29.72 -23.89 31.73
N ASN A 251 29.90 -24.92 32.57
CA ASN A 251 28.84 -25.78 33.09
C ASN A 251 27.80 -24.97 33.84
N ASP A 252 26.53 -25.34 33.69
CA ASP A 252 25.70 -25.64 34.87
C ASP A 252 24.49 -26.47 34.48
N ASP A 253 24.35 -27.54 35.28
CA ASP A 253 23.29 -28.55 35.24
C ASP A 253 21.92 -27.95 35.58
N ASN A 254 20.87 -28.41 34.87
CA ASN A 254 19.64 -28.84 35.52
C ASN A 254 18.76 -29.61 34.51
N ASP A 255 18.57 -30.89 34.88
CA ASP A 255 17.54 -31.79 34.35
C ASP A 255 16.14 -31.22 34.58
N GLU A 256 15.22 -31.44 33.62
CA GLU A 256 13.91 -32.05 33.86
C GLU A 256 13.05 -32.08 32.60
N ASP A 257 12.63 -33.32 32.31
CA ASP A 257 11.37 -33.79 31.72
C ASP A 257 11.03 -33.53 30.22
N TYR A 258 11.35 -34.56 29.44
CA TYR A 258 10.66 -34.89 28.19
C TYR A 258 9.35 -35.62 28.50
N GLU A 259 8.20 -35.00 28.23
CA GLU A 259 6.98 -35.75 28.00
C GLU A 259 6.44 -35.56 26.57
N ASN A 260 6.18 -36.69 25.95
CA ASN A 260 5.50 -36.98 24.72
C ASN A 260 4.29 -36.11 24.46
N TYR A 261 4.13 -35.63 23.22
CA TYR A 261 2.81 -35.36 22.66
C TYR A 261 2.61 -36.00 21.30
N GLU A 262 1.79 -37.03 21.33
CA GLU A 262 1.18 -37.68 20.16
C GLU A 262 0.23 -36.72 19.43
N SER A 263 0.13 -36.97 18.11
CA SER A 263 -0.78 -36.39 17.17
C SER A 263 -2.27 -36.49 17.57
N GLY A 264 -3.00 -35.35 17.53
CA GLY A 264 -4.45 -35.33 17.60
C GLY A 264 -5.04 -34.17 16.81
N ARG A 265 -5.79 -34.49 15.76
CA ARG A 265 -6.69 -33.57 15.07
C ARG A 265 -7.76 -33.04 16.01
N GLY A 266 -8.07 -31.73 15.95
CA GLY A 266 -9.28 -31.24 16.56
C GLY A 266 -9.35 -29.71 16.62
N ALA A 267 -10.24 -29.14 15.80
CA ALA A 267 -11.14 -28.01 16.05
C ALA A 267 -10.68 -26.88 17.00
N ASP A 268 -10.69 -25.70 16.46
CA ASP A 268 -10.90 -24.35 17.06
C ASP A 268 -11.04 -24.30 18.58
N GLU A 269 -9.96 -24.12 19.30
CA GLU A 269 -9.99 -23.57 20.67
C GLU A 269 -9.81 -22.05 20.62
N VAL A 270 -10.93 -21.36 20.59
CA VAL A 270 -11.00 -19.91 20.79
C VAL A 270 -10.54 -19.61 22.22
N ASN A 271 -9.45 -18.86 22.34
CA ASN A 271 -8.85 -18.40 23.59
C ASN A 271 -9.94 -17.90 24.56
N PRO A 272 -10.03 -18.44 25.82
CA PRO A 272 -11.09 -18.10 26.77
C PRO A 272 -11.11 -16.61 27.16
N HIS A 273 -10.01 -15.88 26.99
CA HIS A 273 -9.97 -14.42 27.14
C HIS A 273 -10.72 -13.70 26.01
N MET A 274 -10.63 -14.16 24.77
CA MET A 274 -11.36 -13.60 23.64
C MET A 274 -12.87 -13.78 23.80
N HIS A 275 -13.32 -14.91 24.36
CA HIS A 275 -14.75 -15.18 24.60
C HIS A 275 -15.33 -14.26 25.67
N LYS A 276 -14.58 -13.89 26.71
CA LYS A 276 -14.99 -12.90 27.71
C LYS A 276 -15.08 -11.50 27.11
N ILE A 277 -14.10 -11.11 26.30
CA ILE A 277 -14.08 -9.79 25.63
C ILE A 277 -15.27 -9.68 24.66
N MET A 278 -15.54 -10.71 23.86
CA MET A 278 -16.71 -10.75 22.97
C MET A 278 -18.03 -10.62 23.72
N LYS A 279 -18.21 -11.29 24.87
CA LYS A 279 -19.43 -11.15 25.68
C LYS A 279 -19.61 -9.74 26.25
N ILE A 280 -18.52 -9.11 26.72
CA ILE A 280 -18.58 -7.74 27.23
C ILE A 280 -18.92 -6.77 26.07
N LEU A 281 -18.33 -6.93 24.90
CA LEU A 281 -18.62 -6.12 23.73
C LEU A 281 -20.09 -6.23 23.31
N THR A 282 -20.64 -7.45 23.31
CA THR A 282 -22.06 -7.70 22.97
C THR A 282 -22.98 -6.99 23.95
N ILE A 283 -22.71 -7.05 25.28
CA ILE A 283 -23.49 -6.37 26.29
C ILE A 283 -23.46 -4.85 26.11
N VAL A 284 -22.30 -4.27 25.80
CA VAL A 284 -22.15 -2.82 25.54
C VAL A 284 -22.96 -2.40 24.32
N VAL A 285 -22.89 -3.16 23.21
CA VAL A 285 -23.68 -2.87 22.00
C VAL A 285 -25.18 -2.92 22.28
N VAL A 286 -25.65 -3.93 23.00
CA VAL A 286 -27.07 -4.03 23.38
C VAL A 286 -27.49 -2.86 24.26
N ALA A 287 -26.67 -2.45 25.23
CA ALA A 287 -26.97 -1.31 26.09
C ALA A 287 -27.06 0.01 25.28
N ILE A 288 -26.21 0.22 24.30
CA ILE A 288 -26.24 1.40 23.40
C ILE A 288 -27.55 1.38 22.57
N ILE A 289 -27.92 0.23 22.01
CA ILE A 289 -29.17 0.10 21.23
C ILE A 289 -30.40 0.43 22.09
N VAL A 290 -30.46 -0.07 23.33
CA VAL A 290 -31.53 0.23 24.27
C VAL A 290 -31.60 1.72 24.60
N LEU A 291 -30.45 2.35 24.82
CA LEU A 291 -30.34 3.79 25.10
C LEU A 291 -30.84 4.64 23.92
N ILE A 292 -30.50 4.27 22.69
CA ILE A 292 -31.00 4.93 21.47
C ILE A 292 -32.51 4.76 21.33
N LEU A 293 -33.04 3.55 21.60
CA LEU A 293 -34.50 3.29 21.59
C LEU A 293 -35.21 4.12 22.62
N VAL A 294 -34.75 4.18 23.87
CA VAL A 294 -35.33 5.00 24.93
C VAL A 294 -35.30 6.49 24.56
N PHE A 295 -34.17 6.95 23.97
CA PHE A 295 -34.04 8.34 23.51
C PHE A 295 -35.00 8.67 22.37
N THR A 296 -35.15 7.78 21.39
CA THR A 296 -36.06 7.98 20.24
C THR A 296 -37.51 7.95 20.66
N VAL A 297 -37.91 7.01 21.54
CA VAL A 297 -39.25 6.93 22.09
C VAL A 297 -39.55 8.14 22.99
N GLY A 298 -38.61 8.54 23.84
CA GLY A 298 -38.73 9.72 24.69
C GLY A 298 -38.90 11.03 23.91
N LYS A 299 -38.18 11.12 22.77
CA LYS A 299 -38.33 12.25 21.83
C LYS A 299 -39.70 12.24 21.14
N ALA A 300 -40.19 11.08 20.72
CA ALA A 300 -41.51 10.91 20.11
C ALA A 300 -42.67 11.18 21.11
N ALA A 301 -42.49 10.80 22.37
CA ALA A 301 -43.46 11.03 23.45
C ALA A 301 -43.41 12.47 24.02
N GLY A 302 -42.56 13.35 23.53
CA GLY A 302 -42.49 14.77 23.96
C GLY A 302 -41.87 15.01 25.34
N VAL A 303 -41.31 13.98 25.97
CA VAL A 303 -40.75 14.05 27.35
C VAL A 303 -39.49 14.95 27.40
N PHE A 304 -38.78 15.11 26.28
CA PHE A 304 -37.56 15.92 26.21
C PHE A 304 -37.76 17.38 25.75
N LYS A 305 -38.99 17.87 25.58
CA LYS A 305 -39.24 19.27 25.20
C LYS A 305 -38.86 20.29 26.28
N SER A 306 -38.66 19.88 27.51
CA SER A 306 -38.34 20.78 28.64
C SER A 306 -36.83 20.94 28.94
N PHE A 307 -35.94 20.11 28.35
CA PHE A 307 -34.51 20.15 28.70
C PHE A 307 -33.68 21.07 27.82
N CYS A 308 -34.18 21.49 26.65
CA CYS A 308 -33.42 22.32 25.70
C CYS A 308 -33.58 23.84 25.94
N LEU A 309 -34.43 24.29 26.84
CA LEU A 309 -34.70 25.74 27.10
C LEU A 309 -33.93 26.31 28.29
N SER A 310 -33.14 25.49 29.02
CA SER A 310 -32.41 25.95 30.22
C SER A 310 -30.91 26.19 29.99
N LEU A 311 -30.40 26.07 28.79
CA LEU A 311 -28.95 26.21 28.51
C LEU A 311 -28.60 27.47 27.67
N ILE A 312 -29.53 28.39 27.43
CA ILE A 312 -29.26 29.63 26.62
C ILE A 312 -29.32 30.92 27.50
N HIS A 313 -29.35 30.76 28.80
CA HIS A 313 -29.21 31.94 29.70
C HIS A 313 -28.17 31.67 30.80
N ILE A 314 -26.89 31.76 30.44
CA ILE A 314 -25.78 32.27 31.28
C ILE A 314 -24.73 32.80 30.33
#